data_7da10b7462c7e9340645bc68d78e383a
#
_entry.id   7da10b7462c7e9340645bc68d78e383a
#
_cell.length_a   1.000
_cell.length_b   1.000
_cell.length_c   1.000
_cell.angle_alpha   90.00
_cell.angle_beta   90.00
_cell.angle_gamma   90.00
#
_symmetry.space_group_name_H-M   'P 1'
#
loop_
_entity.id
_entity.type
_entity.pdbx_description
1 polymer ?
#
loop_
_entity_poly.entity_id
_entity_poly.type
_entity_poly.pdbx_seq_one_letter_code
_entity_poly.pdbx_strand_id
1 'polypeptide(L)'
;SYALKNKCKVVFATTGFSAEDLKKIEEASHEIALFQSYNTSYGVAMMNKMVSEFAKEFFEHHFDIEIMEKHHNQKIDSPSGTAVMLYDGINNALDDSLEPTYDRHSIHRKRERNEVGISSIRGGTIFGEHTVMFAGQDEIVEVKHTALSKEVFANGAVAALKALMNKDKGLFDLKTLY
;
A
#
# COMPACT_ATOMS: atom_id res chain seq x y z
N SER A 1 -25.24 -12.19 -1.21
CA SER A 1 -24.92 -11.61 -2.52
C SER A 1 -24.72 -12.70 -3.58
N TYR A 2 -24.56 -12.32 -4.87
CA TYR A 2 -24.41 -13.24 -6.00
C TYR A 2 -23.22 -14.19 -5.82
N ALA A 3 -22.07 -13.66 -5.41
CA ALA A 3 -20.82 -14.43 -5.26
C ALA A 3 -20.98 -15.58 -4.24
N LEU A 4 -21.55 -15.31 -3.08
CA LEU A 4 -21.81 -16.34 -2.06
C LEU A 4 -22.75 -17.42 -2.57
N LYS A 5 -23.87 -17.01 -3.19
CA LYS A 5 -24.86 -17.95 -3.75
C LYS A 5 -24.28 -18.90 -4.79
N ASN A 6 -23.34 -18.42 -5.61
CA ASN A 6 -22.72 -19.16 -6.71
C ASN A 6 -21.31 -19.68 -6.38
N LYS A 7 -20.85 -19.50 -5.15
CA LYS A 7 -19.49 -19.85 -4.70
C LYS A 7 -18.38 -19.29 -5.61
N CYS A 8 -18.58 -18.07 -6.12
CA CYS A 8 -17.61 -17.42 -6.98
C CYS A 8 -16.47 -16.82 -6.14
N LYS A 9 -15.26 -16.98 -6.61
CA LYS A 9 -14.09 -16.26 -6.09
C LYS A 9 -14.11 -14.81 -6.57
N VAL A 10 -13.73 -13.86 -5.72
CA VAL A 10 -13.85 -12.42 -6.04
C VAL A 10 -12.54 -11.70 -5.80
N VAL A 11 -12.20 -10.82 -6.73
CA VAL A 11 -11.11 -9.84 -6.58
C VAL A 11 -11.73 -8.46 -6.45
N PHE A 12 -11.51 -7.81 -5.31
CA PHE A 12 -11.85 -6.41 -5.08
C PHE A 12 -10.63 -5.55 -5.42
N ALA A 13 -10.70 -4.87 -6.57
CA ALA A 13 -9.68 -3.94 -7.05
C ALA A 13 -10.14 -2.48 -6.92
N THR A 14 -11.09 -2.21 -6.02
CA THR A 14 -11.64 -0.89 -5.72
C THR A 14 -11.25 -0.46 -4.32
N THR A 15 -11.30 0.84 -4.07
CA THR A 15 -11.04 1.49 -2.78
C THR A 15 -12.33 2.12 -2.24
N GLY A 16 -12.31 2.62 -1.01
CA GLY A 16 -13.43 3.38 -0.44
C GLY A 16 -14.54 2.54 0.18
N PHE A 17 -14.27 1.29 0.56
CA PHE A 17 -15.20 0.49 1.35
C PHE A 17 -15.44 1.11 2.73
N SER A 18 -16.71 1.14 3.16
CA SER A 18 -17.06 1.49 4.54
C SER A 18 -16.64 0.37 5.51
N ALA A 19 -16.57 0.69 6.80
CA ALA A 19 -16.31 -0.32 7.83
C ALA A 19 -17.34 -1.47 7.80
N GLU A 20 -18.62 -1.16 7.46
CA GLU A 20 -19.67 -2.16 7.31
C GLU A 20 -19.43 -3.06 6.10
N ASP A 21 -18.96 -2.50 4.97
CA ASP A 21 -18.62 -3.29 3.79
C ASP A 21 -17.41 -4.21 4.04
N LEU A 22 -16.39 -3.72 4.72
CA LEU A 22 -15.22 -4.52 5.11
C LEU A 22 -15.63 -5.70 5.99
N LYS A 23 -16.52 -5.48 6.96
CA LYS A 23 -17.06 -6.57 7.79
C LYS A 23 -17.82 -7.60 6.97
N LYS A 24 -18.65 -7.17 6.01
CA LYS A 24 -19.35 -8.09 5.10
C LYS A 24 -18.38 -8.88 4.20
N ILE A 25 -17.28 -8.27 3.76
CA ILE A 25 -16.22 -8.95 3.00
C ILE A 25 -15.55 -10.00 3.87
N GLU A 26 -15.22 -9.67 5.10
CA GLU A 26 -14.62 -10.60 6.05
C GLU A 26 -15.56 -11.78 6.34
N GLU A 27 -16.82 -11.52 6.64
CA GLU A 27 -17.84 -12.58 6.84
C GLU A 27 -17.95 -13.50 5.62
N ALA A 28 -17.97 -12.94 4.41
CA ALA A 28 -18.07 -13.70 3.17
C ALA A 28 -16.81 -14.56 2.92
N SER A 29 -15.65 -14.14 3.41
CA SER A 29 -14.40 -14.89 3.26
C SER A 29 -14.40 -16.24 3.99
N HIS A 30 -15.26 -16.43 4.96
CA HIS A 30 -15.43 -17.71 5.64
C HIS A 30 -16.08 -18.78 4.75
N GLU A 31 -16.71 -18.37 3.65
CA GLU A 31 -17.41 -19.28 2.72
C GLU A 31 -16.75 -19.38 1.34
N ILE A 32 -16.11 -18.31 0.86
CA ILE A 32 -15.47 -18.22 -0.46
C ILE A 32 -14.10 -17.54 -0.39
N ALA A 33 -13.25 -17.79 -1.39
CA ALA A 33 -11.96 -17.09 -1.48
C ALA A 33 -12.14 -15.69 -2.07
N LEU A 34 -11.68 -14.68 -1.34
CA LEU A 34 -11.75 -13.27 -1.68
C LEU A 34 -10.35 -12.66 -1.67
N PHE A 35 -10.06 -11.80 -2.63
CA PHE A 35 -8.87 -10.96 -2.62
C PHE A 35 -9.27 -9.50 -2.50
N GLN A 36 -8.63 -8.77 -1.59
CA GLN A 36 -8.82 -7.34 -1.44
C GLN A 36 -7.46 -6.67 -1.27
N SER A 37 -7.21 -5.65 -2.08
CA SER A 37 -6.01 -4.81 -1.91
C SER A 37 -6.26 -3.41 -2.47
N TYR A 38 -5.63 -2.41 -1.86
CA TYR A 38 -5.61 -1.03 -2.37
C TYR A 38 -4.83 -0.90 -3.69
N ASN A 39 -3.96 -1.86 -3.98
CA ASN A 39 -3.19 -1.94 -5.22
C ASN A 39 -3.04 -3.41 -5.61
N THR A 40 -3.06 -3.71 -6.89
CA THR A 40 -2.94 -5.08 -7.41
C THR A 40 -1.60 -5.34 -8.09
N SER A 41 -0.71 -4.33 -8.17
CA SER A 41 0.60 -4.48 -8.78
C SER A 41 1.52 -5.39 -7.95
N TYR A 42 2.07 -6.43 -8.59
CA TYR A 42 3.10 -7.28 -7.99
C TYR A 42 4.35 -6.48 -7.59
N GLY A 43 4.76 -5.50 -8.42
CA GLY A 43 5.88 -4.62 -8.11
C GLY A 43 5.67 -3.81 -6.83
N VAL A 44 4.44 -3.34 -6.60
CA VAL A 44 4.07 -2.65 -5.35
C VAL A 44 4.07 -3.62 -4.16
N ALA A 45 3.62 -4.87 -4.35
CA ALA A 45 3.70 -5.89 -3.32
C ALA A 45 5.15 -6.15 -2.89
N MET A 46 6.05 -6.32 -3.87
CA MET A 46 7.47 -6.53 -3.59
C MET A 46 8.13 -5.30 -2.96
N MET A 47 7.78 -4.09 -3.42
CA MET A 47 8.24 -2.86 -2.80
C MET A 47 7.83 -2.82 -1.32
N ASN A 48 6.55 -3.07 -1.01
CA ASN A 48 6.06 -3.07 0.38
C ASN A 48 6.80 -4.10 1.24
N LYS A 49 7.01 -5.31 0.71
CA LYS A 49 7.78 -6.36 1.40
C LYS A 49 9.21 -5.90 1.70
N MET A 50 9.92 -5.38 0.70
CA MET A 50 11.29 -4.90 0.88
C MET A 50 11.39 -3.80 1.93
N VAL A 51 10.55 -2.75 1.84
CA VAL A 51 10.64 -1.62 2.77
C VAL A 51 10.24 -2.01 4.19
N SER A 52 9.27 -2.91 4.36
CA SER A 52 8.85 -3.40 5.68
C SER A 52 9.92 -4.31 6.31
N GLU A 53 10.55 -5.18 5.51
CA GLU A 53 11.55 -6.12 6.00
C GLU A 53 12.81 -5.41 6.52
N PHE A 54 13.23 -4.33 5.84
CA PHE A 54 14.44 -3.60 6.23
C PHE A 54 14.18 -2.32 7.04
N ALA A 55 12.91 -1.95 7.29
CA ALA A 55 12.56 -0.73 8.02
C ALA A 55 13.25 -0.64 9.38
N LYS A 56 13.27 -1.73 10.13
CA LYS A 56 13.85 -1.79 11.47
C LYS A 56 15.37 -1.55 11.44
N GLU A 57 16.07 -2.19 10.51
CA GLU A 57 17.52 -2.02 10.35
C GLU A 57 17.88 -0.56 10.03
N PHE A 58 17.21 0.05 9.06
CA PHE A 58 17.41 1.45 8.74
C PHE A 58 17.09 2.38 9.93
N PHE A 59 15.96 2.15 10.59
CA PHE A 59 15.56 2.96 11.74
C PHE A 59 16.56 2.85 12.89
N GLU A 60 17.02 1.66 13.26
CA GLU A 60 18.02 1.46 14.32
C GLU A 60 19.36 2.12 13.98
N HIS A 61 19.73 2.19 12.70
CA HIS A 61 20.93 2.87 12.21
C HIS A 61 20.72 4.39 11.95
N HIS A 62 19.69 4.98 12.53
CA HIS A 62 19.40 6.43 12.50
C HIS A 62 19.04 7.00 11.12
N PHE A 63 18.51 6.19 10.20
CA PHE A 63 17.92 6.69 8.99
C PHE A 63 16.52 7.26 9.27
N ASP A 64 16.23 8.40 8.71
CA ASP A 64 14.89 8.99 8.63
C ASP A 64 14.11 8.34 7.51
N ILE A 65 12.81 8.09 7.74
CA ILE A 65 11.94 7.44 6.74
C ILE A 65 10.97 8.48 6.20
N GLU A 66 10.89 8.61 4.87
CA GLU A 66 9.97 9.52 4.18
C GLU A 66 9.31 8.79 3.00
N ILE A 67 8.06 9.13 2.73
CA ILE A 67 7.28 8.55 1.63
C ILE A 67 6.85 9.67 0.68
N MET A 68 7.10 9.51 -0.61
CA MET A 68 6.61 10.41 -1.65
C MET A 68 5.74 9.65 -2.65
N GLU A 69 4.60 10.24 -3.04
CA GLU A 69 3.75 9.68 -4.08
C GLU A 69 3.36 10.74 -5.10
N LYS A 70 3.23 10.31 -6.37
CA LYS A 70 2.85 11.19 -7.47
C LYS A 70 1.74 10.53 -8.28
N HIS A 71 0.68 11.28 -8.56
CA HIS A 71 -0.43 10.84 -9.40
C HIS A 71 -0.92 11.96 -10.31
N HIS A 72 -1.80 11.59 -11.23
CA HIS A 72 -2.46 12.52 -12.13
C HIS A 72 -3.25 13.60 -11.37
N ASN A 73 -3.50 14.71 -12.04
CA ASN A 73 -4.18 15.88 -11.48
C ASN A 73 -5.67 15.67 -11.17
N GLN A 74 -6.25 14.52 -11.53
CA GLN A 74 -7.63 14.15 -11.23
C GLN A 74 -7.78 13.23 -9.99
N LYS A 75 -6.66 12.86 -9.32
CA LYS A 75 -6.72 12.02 -8.13
C LYS A 75 -7.12 12.85 -6.91
N ILE A 76 -8.21 12.46 -6.25
CA ILE A 76 -8.83 13.21 -5.14
C ILE A 76 -8.18 12.83 -3.81
N ASP A 77 -8.02 11.54 -3.54
CA ASP A 77 -7.44 11.05 -2.28
C ASP A 77 -5.95 11.44 -2.17
N SER A 78 -5.57 11.92 -0.99
CA SER A 78 -4.20 12.29 -0.61
C SER A 78 -4.01 12.04 0.89
N PRO A 79 -3.02 11.21 1.27
CA PRO A 79 -2.18 10.42 0.39
C PRO A 79 -2.93 9.29 -0.33
N SER A 80 -2.29 8.68 -1.34
CA SER A 80 -2.83 7.52 -2.05
C SER A 80 -2.94 6.29 -1.12
N GLY A 81 -3.91 5.40 -1.38
CA GLY A 81 -4.02 4.14 -0.64
C GLY A 81 -2.75 3.29 -0.65
N THR A 82 -1.94 3.36 -1.72
CA THR A 82 -0.63 2.69 -1.78
C THR A 82 0.38 3.32 -0.83
N ALA A 83 0.41 4.64 -0.71
CA ALA A 83 1.30 5.32 0.25
C ALA A 83 0.93 4.98 1.69
N VAL A 84 -0.37 4.92 2.00
CA VAL A 84 -0.85 4.46 3.32
C VAL A 84 -0.43 3.02 3.58
N MET A 85 -0.60 2.13 2.61
CA MET A 85 -0.19 0.72 2.73
C MET A 85 1.32 0.57 2.97
N LEU A 86 2.16 1.38 2.31
CA LEU A 86 3.61 1.37 2.53
C LEU A 86 3.96 1.87 3.94
N TYR A 87 3.29 2.94 4.39
CA TYR A 87 3.44 3.44 5.76
C TYR A 87 3.04 2.38 6.78
N ASP A 88 1.87 1.76 6.62
CA ASP A 88 1.38 0.72 7.54
C ASP A 88 2.34 -0.47 7.60
N GLY A 89 2.89 -0.89 6.45
CA GLY A 89 3.88 -1.96 6.39
C GLY A 89 5.15 -1.65 7.18
N ILE A 90 5.67 -0.44 7.06
CA ILE A 90 6.84 0.05 7.77
C ILE A 90 6.53 0.22 9.26
N ASN A 91 5.39 0.83 9.60
CA ASN A 91 4.99 1.10 10.98
C ASN A 91 4.78 -0.19 11.77
N ASN A 92 4.10 -1.18 11.17
CA ASN A 92 3.93 -2.51 11.78
C ASN A 92 5.27 -3.21 12.05
N ALA A 93 6.28 -3.03 11.18
CA ALA A 93 7.62 -3.57 11.39
C ALA A 93 8.39 -2.90 12.54
N LEU A 94 7.92 -1.73 12.97
CA LEU A 94 8.46 -0.92 14.08
C LEU A 94 7.51 -0.84 15.28
N ASP A 95 6.68 -1.86 15.46
CA ASP A 95 5.76 -2.02 16.60
C ASP A 95 4.79 -0.82 16.76
N ASP A 96 4.31 -0.27 15.64
CA ASP A 96 3.39 0.88 15.56
C ASP A 96 3.90 2.15 16.28
N SER A 97 5.20 2.36 16.25
CA SER A 97 5.87 3.46 16.96
C SER A 97 6.02 4.75 16.13
N LEU A 98 5.67 4.73 14.85
CA LEU A 98 5.83 5.85 13.94
C LEU A 98 4.58 6.72 13.86
N GLU A 99 4.77 8.01 13.57
CA GLU A 99 3.72 8.99 13.39
C GLU A 99 3.74 9.60 11.98
N PRO A 100 2.64 9.53 11.19
CA PRO A 100 2.60 10.08 9.86
C PRO A 100 2.48 11.61 9.91
N THR A 101 3.30 12.30 9.13
CA THR A 101 3.26 13.75 8.97
C THR A 101 2.92 14.11 7.53
N TYR A 102 1.77 14.79 7.32
CA TYR A 102 1.27 15.14 5.99
C TYR A 102 1.55 16.58 5.58
N ASP A 103 1.73 17.46 6.55
CA ASP A 103 1.97 18.89 6.34
C ASP A 103 3.11 19.38 7.21
N ARG A 104 4.28 19.54 6.59
CA ARG A 104 5.44 20.10 7.27
C ARG A 104 5.46 21.63 7.26
N HIS A 105 4.66 22.27 6.42
CA HIS A 105 4.60 23.74 6.36
C HIS A 105 4.06 24.36 7.66
N SER A 106 3.05 23.73 8.26
CA SER A 106 2.46 24.19 9.52
C SER A 106 3.31 23.85 10.76
N ILE A 107 4.34 23.02 10.60
CA ILE A 107 5.19 22.56 11.70
C ILE A 107 6.48 23.39 11.76
N HIS A 108 6.63 24.23 12.81
CA HIS A 108 7.80 25.09 13.02
C HIS A 108 8.80 24.50 14.03
N ARG A 109 9.16 23.22 13.86
CA ARG A 109 10.17 22.54 14.67
C ARG A 109 10.99 21.57 13.82
N LYS A 110 12.12 21.12 14.34
CA LYS A 110 12.89 20.05 13.74
C LYS A 110 12.05 18.76 13.68
N ARG A 111 12.36 17.91 12.71
CA ARG A 111 11.78 16.58 12.59
C ARG A 111 12.06 15.75 13.85
N GLU A 112 11.06 15.03 14.33
CA GLU A 112 11.22 14.02 15.36
C GLU A 112 11.63 12.69 14.69
N ARG A 113 12.29 11.83 15.46
CA ARG A 113 12.80 10.56 14.93
C ARG A 113 11.69 9.61 14.47
N ASN A 114 10.58 9.59 15.19
CA ASN A 114 9.43 8.72 14.89
C ASN A 114 8.49 9.29 13.83
N GLU A 115 8.75 10.48 13.28
CA GLU A 115 7.94 11.01 12.19
C GLU A 115 8.26 10.32 10.87
N VAL A 116 7.21 10.08 10.07
CA VAL A 116 7.31 9.72 8.65
C VAL A 116 6.55 10.74 7.84
N GLY A 117 7.26 11.55 7.07
CA GLY A 117 6.61 12.47 6.13
C GLY A 117 5.99 11.71 4.97
N ILE A 118 4.73 12.04 4.66
CA ILE A 118 4.03 11.47 3.50
C ILE A 118 3.63 12.61 2.57
N SER A 119 4.38 12.79 1.49
CA SER A 119 4.21 13.88 0.53
C SER A 119 3.48 13.43 -0.73
N SER A 120 2.46 14.18 -1.13
CA SER A 120 1.65 13.88 -2.30
C SER A 120 1.84 14.93 -3.39
N ILE A 121 2.15 14.49 -4.61
CA ILE A 121 2.26 15.35 -5.79
C ILE A 121 1.13 15.00 -6.77
N ARG A 122 0.47 16.02 -7.33
CA ARG A 122 -0.59 15.87 -8.34
C ARG A 122 -0.20 16.64 -9.59
N GLY A 123 -0.11 15.94 -10.75
CA GLY A 123 0.30 16.58 -11.99
C GLY A 123 0.08 15.71 -13.21
N GLY A 124 -0.27 16.35 -14.32
CA GLY A 124 -0.41 15.72 -15.63
C GLY A 124 -1.24 14.44 -15.60
N THR A 125 -0.72 13.42 -16.29
CA THR A 125 -1.35 12.10 -16.46
C THR A 125 -0.56 10.97 -15.76
N ILE A 126 0.19 11.28 -14.71
CA ILE A 126 1.01 10.31 -13.96
C ILE A 126 0.11 9.17 -13.45
N PHE A 127 0.39 7.94 -13.84
CA PHE A 127 -0.41 6.77 -13.45
C PHE A 127 -0.25 6.39 -11.99
N GLY A 128 0.92 6.62 -11.42
CA GLY A 128 1.27 6.39 -10.03
C GLY A 128 2.76 6.13 -9.85
N GLU A 129 3.38 6.88 -8.98
CA GLU A 129 4.78 6.72 -8.58
C GLU A 129 4.83 6.76 -7.05
N HIS A 130 5.57 5.84 -6.44
CA HIS A 130 5.77 5.79 -5.00
C HIS A 130 7.25 5.60 -4.73
N THR A 131 7.78 6.39 -3.82
CA THR A 131 9.16 6.30 -3.36
C THR A 131 9.15 6.24 -1.83
N VAL A 132 9.81 5.24 -1.27
CA VAL A 132 10.19 5.23 0.15
C VAL A 132 11.67 5.57 0.21
N MET A 133 11.99 6.61 0.93
CA MET A 133 13.32 7.12 1.14
C MET A 133 13.78 6.84 2.58
N PHE A 134 14.95 6.26 2.71
CA PHE A 134 15.68 6.11 3.96
C PHE A 134 16.89 7.04 3.90
N ALA A 135 16.84 8.13 4.68
CA ALA A 135 17.84 9.19 4.67
C ALA A 135 18.73 9.08 5.91
N GLY A 136 19.97 8.66 5.71
CA GLY A 136 21.00 8.56 6.73
C GLY A 136 21.92 9.78 6.75
N GLN A 137 23.00 9.70 7.52
CA GLN A 137 24.05 10.70 7.51
C GLN A 137 24.89 10.56 6.24
N ASP A 138 24.88 11.61 5.40
CA ASP A 138 25.63 11.70 4.15
C ASP A 138 25.27 10.65 3.07
N GLU A 139 24.14 9.92 3.25
CA GLU A 139 23.67 8.94 2.28
C GLU A 139 22.15 8.83 2.25
N ILE A 140 21.59 8.38 1.14
CA ILE A 140 20.18 8.12 0.93
C ILE A 140 20.00 6.79 0.21
N VAL A 141 19.05 5.98 0.68
CA VAL A 141 18.58 4.79 -0.02
C VAL A 141 17.13 5.00 -0.41
N GLU A 142 16.80 4.78 -1.68
CA GLU A 142 15.43 4.89 -2.19
C GLU A 142 14.95 3.58 -2.78
N VAL A 143 13.73 3.19 -2.42
CA VAL A 143 12.99 2.13 -3.09
C VAL A 143 11.83 2.78 -3.81
N LYS A 144 11.81 2.64 -5.15
CA LYS A 144 10.86 3.33 -6.01
C LYS A 144 10.11 2.39 -6.93
N HIS A 145 8.80 2.60 -7.06
CA HIS A 145 7.93 1.99 -8.05
C HIS A 145 7.28 3.06 -8.91
N THR A 146 7.29 2.86 -10.23
CA THR A 146 6.60 3.72 -11.21
C THR A 146 5.68 2.86 -12.08
N ALA A 147 4.39 3.14 -12.05
CA ALA A 147 3.44 2.56 -12.98
C ALA A 147 3.54 3.27 -14.34
N LEU A 148 3.86 2.54 -15.40
CA LEU A 148 4.00 3.08 -16.75
C LEU A 148 2.66 3.11 -17.49
N SER A 149 1.67 2.32 -17.04
CA SER A 149 0.30 2.32 -17.58
C SER A 149 -0.67 1.79 -16.52
N LYS A 150 -1.98 1.96 -16.74
CA LYS A 150 -3.03 1.35 -15.89
C LYS A 150 -3.12 -0.16 -16.05
N GLU A 151 -2.54 -0.72 -17.10
CA GLU A 151 -2.55 -2.16 -17.37
C GLU A 151 -1.85 -2.97 -16.26
N VAL A 152 -0.87 -2.39 -15.57
CA VAL A 152 -0.20 -3.04 -14.44
C VAL A 152 -1.20 -3.48 -13.36
N PHE A 153 -2.23 -2.67 -13.10
CA PHE A 153 -3.25 -2.99 -12.10
C PHE A 153 -4.23 -4.05 -12.62
N ALA A 154 -4.63 -3.97 -13.89
CA ALA A 154 -5.50 -4.96 -14.51
C ALA A 154 -4.82 -6.34 -14.58
N ASN A 155 -3.55 -6.38 -15.01
CA ASN A 155 -2.76 -7.61 -15.04
C ASN A 155 -2.58 -8.19 -13.62
N GLY A 156 -2.35 -7.35 -12.63
CA GLY A 156 -2.27 -7.76 -11.22
C GLY A 156 -3.58 -8.37 -10.72
N ALA A 157 -4.72 -7.76 -11.03
CA ALA A 157 -6.03 -8.31 -10.66
C ALA A 157 -6.29 -9.68 -11.30
N VAL A 158 -5.91 -9.86 -12.57
CA VAL A 158 -5.99 -11.17 -13.26
C VAL A 158 -5.05 -12.20 -12.61
N ALA A 159 -3.83 -11.80 -12.25
CA ALA A 159 -2.88 -12.66 -11.55
C ALA A 159 -3.43 -13.08 -10.17
N ALA A 160 -3.99 -12.16 -9.41
CA ALA A 160 -4.63 -12.43 -8.12
C ALA A 160 -5.81 -13.40 -8.30
N LEU A 161 -6.66 -13.21 -9.31
CA LEU A 161 -7.75 -14.14 -9.60
C LEU A 161 -7.24 -15.56 -9.90
N LYS A 162 -6.18 -15.69 -10.71
CA LYS A 162 -5.57 -16.99 -11.01
C LYS A 162 -5.03 -17.67 -9.75
N ALA A 163 -4.38 -16.91 -8.86
CA ALA A 163 -3.88 -17.45 -7.60
C ALA A 163 -5.03 -17.89 -6.66
N LEU A 164 -6.14 -17.13 -6.64
CA LEU A 164 -7.35 -17.51 -5.89
C LEU A 164 -7.99 -18.81 -6.38
N MET A 165 -7.80 -19.21 -7.64
CA MET A 165 -8.38 -20.47 -8.16
C MET A 165 -7.96 -21.70 -7.37
N ASN A 166 -6.81 -21.65 -6.72
CA ASN A 166 -6.27 -22.73 -5.89
C ASN A 166 -6.61 -22.58 -4.38
N LYS A 167 -7.46 -21.61 -4.02
CA LYS A 167 -7.90 -21.37 -2.64
C LYS A 167 -9.37 -21.70 -2.51
N ASP A 168 -9.77 -22.39 -1.46
CA ASP A 168 -11.18 -22.73 -1.23
C ASP A 168 -11.94 -21.55 -0.63
N LYS A 169 -11.41 -20.95 0.43
CA LYS A 169 -11.99 -19.81 1.14
C LYS A 169 -10.89 -19.01 1.84
N GLY A 170 -11.22 -17.81 2.27
CA GLY A 170 -10.33 -16.89 3.00
C GLY A 170 -10.29 -15.50 2.39
N LEU A 171 -9.83 -14.54 3.18
CA LEU A 171 -9.52 -13.20 2.71
C LEU A 171 -8.02 -13.09 2.46
N PHE A 172 -7.65 -12.73 1.25
CA PHE A 172 -6.28 -12.59 0.79
C PHE A 172 -5.99 -11.15 0.36
N ASP A 173 -4.77 -10.73 0.54
CA ASP A 173 -4.21 -9.49 0.02
C ASP A 173 -2.94 -9.76 -0.77
N LEU A 174 -2.21 -8.72 -1.19
CA LEU A 174 -0.93 -8.89 -1.90
C LEU A 174 0.14 -9.59 -1.04
N LYS A 175 0.10 -9.42 0.28
CA LYS A 175 1.09 -9.97 1.21
C LYS A 175 0.88 -11.46 1.45
N THR A 176 -0.38 -11.87 1.48
CA THR A 176 -0.78 -13.25 1.80
C THR A 176 -0.98 -14.12 0.57
N LEU A 177 -1.10 -13.52 -0.63
CA LEU A 177 -1.32 -14.23 -1.88
C LEU A 177 0.00 -14.60 -2.60
N TYR A 178 1.05 -13.79 -2.41
CA TYR A 178 2.39 -13.92 -2.98
C TYR A 178 3.46 -14.09 -1.89
#